data_2bea469783cfee9727dd992ca3059161
#
_entry.id   2bea469783cfee9727dd992ca3059161
#
_cell.length_a   1.000
_cell.length_b   1.000
_cell.length_c   1.000
_cell.angle_alpha   90.00
_cell.angle_beta   90.00
_cell.angle_gamma   90.00
#
_symmetry.space_group_name_H-M   'P 1'
#
loop_
_entity.id
_entity.type
_entity.pdbx_description
1 polymer ?
#
loop_
_entity_poly.entity_id
_entity_poly.type
_entity_poly.pdbx_seq_one_letter_code
_entity_poly.pdbx_strand_id
1 'polypeptide(L)'
;MRTRTKWWSTLAALAVTASAAAVAIPSAQAIGPDLLPLNVTNNSGRSEAVHLYVLGTDIRNGRLGYVNQAGTFTPWSPGGNPPTPAPDVSIAGPGQGGTATLRVPRFISGRVYMSFGEKLKFFLTPDGLVQPAPWASGDPNSGILFDWSEFTYNDAGLWLNSSQVDMFAVPHAVTVTGAGGATKKTGELKSGGRDAVINGIRNQAGWSGSIMSRSDGTVLRVLAPGKAADVGKFDRNYLDPYITQAWNAYTGKTLTVQPFGDRPDVKYFGRTSGNTMNFTNSAGQQVASFAKPSTSNVWGCDGALHAPNDQVVGPIARTLCAALHRSTLGRIDIQPGGGPADFYQGTITNHYSRLVHQNMVDGKAYGFAFDDVQAQESLVHDGDPRSAGIILTPFSGGATPPPASTTSSVVSDWNGKCIDVPNWNFADGQRLVVWNCTGGTNQKFEFVGGTLRTENNKCVDVAWGSTANGAAVQLATCSGNPAQQFVLSGAGDLVNPQANKCVDIAEWNPNNDAVLHMWDCVGGANQKWHRT
;
A
#
# COMPACT_ATOMS: atom_id res chain seq x y z
N MET A 1 1.82 -38.35 -31.45
CA MET A 1 2.02 -36.93 -31.68
C MET A 1 1.57 -36.18 -30.43
N ARG A 2 2.48 -35.73 -29.58
CA ARG A 2 2.18 -34.98 -28.35
C ARG A 2 2.40 -33.51 -28.69
N THR A 3 1.30 -32.76 -28.72
CA THR A 3 1.31 -31.30 -28.87
C THR A 3 1.95 -30.68 -27.60
N ARG A 4 3.12 -30.10 -27.77
CA ARG A 4 3.78 -29.29 -26.73
C ARG A 4 3.07 -27.95 -26.64
N THR A 5 2.35 -27.74 -25.56
CA THR A 5 1.83 -26.43 -25.17
C THR A 5 2.99 -25.52 -24.84
N LYS A 6 3.24 -24.50 -25.64
CA LYS A 6 4.24 -23.47 -25.40
C LYS A 6 3.76 -22.58 -24.26
N TRP A 7 4.41 -22.65 -23.12
CA TRP A 7 4.28 -21.70 -22.03
C TRP A 7 5.04 -20.43 -22.40
N TRP A 8 4.35 -19.48 -22.99
CA TRP A 8 4.85 -18.13 -23.14
C TRP A 8 4.32 -17.33 -21.96
N SER A 9 5.16 -17.08 -20.97
CA SER A 9 4.94 -15.99 -20.02
C SER A 9 5.17 -14.69 -20.78
N THR A 10 4.13 -14.22 -21.46
CA THR A 10 4.12 -12.86 -22.01
C THR A 10 4.28 -11.89 -20.84
N LEU A 11 5.41 -11.19 -20.79
CA LEU A 11 5.53 -9.92 -20.12
C LEU A 11 4.46 -9.00 -20.72
N ALA A 12 3.31 -8.91 -20.07
CA ALA A 12 2.50 -7.73 -20.21
C ALA A 12 3.32 -6.60 -19.56
N ALA A 13 4.20 -5.99 -20.34
CA ALA A 13 4.68 -4.66 -20.03
C ALA A 13 3.41 -3.81 -20.04
N LEU A 14 2.84 -3.56 -18.86
CA LEU A 14 1.86 -2.52 -18.65
C LEU A 14 2.56 -1.20 -18.97
N ALA A 15 2.61 -0.86 -20.26
CA ALA A 15 2.79 0.51 -20.65
C ALA A 15 1.53 1.24 -20.16
N VAL A 16 1.59 1.85 -18.99
CA VAL A 16 0.62 2.85 -18.56
C VAL A 16 0.75 3.99 -19.58
N THR A 17 0.03 3.89 -20.69
CA THR A 17 -0.14 5.01 -21.60
C THR A 17 -1.22 5.89 -20.98
N ALA A 18 -0.79 6.83 -20.12
CA ALA A 18 -1.62 7.99 -19.84
C ALA A 18 -1.92 8.66 -21.18
N SER A 19 -3.18 8.60 -21.63
CA SER A 19 -3.66 9.33 -22.78
C SER A 19 -3.68 10.82 -22.42
N ALA A 20 -2.54 11.50 -22.56
CA ALA A 20 -2.50 12.95 -22.51
C ALA A 20 -3.13 13.48 -23.80
N ALA A 21 -4.32 14.09 -23.70
CA ALA A 21 -4.83 14.96 -24.73
C ALA A 21 -3.81 16.11 -24.91
N ALA A 22 -3.24 16.23 -26.10
CA ALA A 22 -2.32 17.30 -26.45
C ALA A 22 -3.09 18.62 -26.52
N VAL A 23 -3.11 19.35 -25.41
CA VAL A 23 -3.26 20.80 -25.43
C VAL A 23 -1.83 21.35 -25.56
N ALA A 24 -1.52 21.94 -26.71
CA ALA A 24 -0.25 22.61 -26.94
C ALA A 24 -0.16 23.85 -26.05
N ILE A 25 0.43 23.70 -24.87
CA ILE A 25 0.95 24.80 -24.06
C ILE A 25 2.47 24.76 -24.25
N PRO A 26 3.16 25.87 -24.56
CA PRO A 26 4.60 25.90 -24.54
C PRO A 26 5.06 25.67 -23.11
N SER A 27 5.36 24.46 -22.75
CA SER A 27 5.86 24.10 -21.44
C SER A 27 7.35 24.35 -21.38
N ALA A 28 7.78 25.21 -20.49
CA ALA A 28 9.06 25.01 -19.85
C ALA A 28 8.99 23.63 -19.19
N GLN A 29 9.61 22.63 -19.78
CA GLN A 29 9.58 21.25 -19.36
C GLN A 29 10.41 21.13 -18.07
N ALA A 30 9.75 21.24 -16.93
CA ALA A 30 10.35 20.89 -15.65
C ALA A 30 10.27 19.37 -15.51
N ILE A 31 11.21 18.70 -16.13
CA ILE A 31 11.37 17.27 -16.05
C ILE A 31 12.22 17.00 -14.81
N GLY A 32 11.77 16.14 -13.90
CA GLY A 32 12.53 15.76 -12.71
C GLY A 32 14.00 15.36 -12.99
N PRO A 33 14.84 15.04 -12.01
CA PRO A 33 16.26 14.76 -12.19
C PRO A 33 16.50 13.52 -13.06
N ASP A 34 17.63 13.45 -13.78
CA ASP A 34 17.99 12.26 -14.57
C ASP A 34 18.10 10.99 -13.72
N LEU A 35 18.50 11.13 -12.46
CA LEU A 35 18.52 10.09 -11.45
C LEU A 35 17.58 10.50 -10.31
N LEU A 36 16.35 9.97 -10.32
CA LEU A 36 15.35 10.27 -9.31
C LEU A 36 15.69 9.55 -7.99
N PRO A 37 15.82 10.26 -6.86
CA PRO A 37 15.94 9.62 -5.54
C PRO A 37 14.64 8.88 -5.21
N LEU A 38 14.74 7.56 -4.91
CA LEU A 38 13.67 6.73 -4.40
C LEU A 38 14.05 6.22 -3.01
N ASN A 39 13.37 6.72 -2.00
CA ASN A 39 13.63 6.40 -0.61
C ASN A 39 12.82 5.18 -0.18
N VAL A 40 13.48 4.10 0.23
CA VAL A 40 12.82 2.95 0.83
C VAL A 40 12.94 3.06 2.34
N THR A 41 11.82 3.21 3.04
CA THR A 41 11.76 3.30 4.51
C THR A 41 11.17 2.03 5.08
N ASN A 42 11.85 1.43 6.06
CA ASN A 42 11.40 0.18 6.68
C ASN A 42 10.72 0.42 8.03
N ASN A 43 9.40 0.50 8.02
CA ASN A 43 8.56 0.55 9.21
C ASN A 43 7.75 -0.75 9.37
N SER A 44 8.22 -1.86 8.80
CA SER A 44 7.51 -3.14 8.74
C SER A 44 7.29 -3.82 10.11
N GLY A 45 8.03 -3.41 11.13
CA GLY A 45 8.06 -4.08 12.44
C GLY A 45 8.86 -5.39 12.44
N ARG A 46 9.60 -5.67 11.36
CA ARG A 46 10.36 -6.92 11.16
C ARG A 46 11.85 -6.68 11.31
N SER A 47 12.54 -7.65 11.89
CA SER A 47 13.99 -7.57 12.15
C SER A 47 14.85 -8.20 11.06
N GLU A 48 14.25 -8.94 10.12
CA GLU A 48 14.99 -9.61 9.05
C GLU A 48 15.61 -8.60 8.09
N ALA A 49 16.73 -8.96 7.49
CA ALA A 49 17.37 -8.17 6.45
C ALA A 49 16.42 -7.93 5.28
N VAL A 50 16.39 -6.71 4.77
CA VAL A 50 15.65 -6.35 3.56
C VAL A 50 16.62 -6.35 2.38
N HIS A 51 16.24 -7.00 1.29
CA HIS A 51 16.97 -6.98 0.04
C HIS A 51 16.11 -6.31 -1.04
N LEU A 52 16.70 -5.33 -1.73
CA LEU A 52 16.02 -4.55 -2.76
C LEU A 52 16.60 -4.90 -4.13
N TYR A 53 15.75 -4.82 -5.16
CA TYR A 53 16.13 -5.04 -6.55
C TYR A 53 15.37 -4.04 -7.42
N VAL A 54 16.06 -3.35 -8.31
CA VAL A 54 15.44 -2.47 -9.30
C VAL A 54 15.64 -3.10 -10.67
N LEU A 55 14.60 -3.72 -11.19
CA LEU A 55 14.61 -4.45 -12.47
C LEU A 55 13.66 -3.79 -13.44
N GLY A 56 14.05 -3.63 -14.68
CA GLY A 56 13.18 -3.00 -15.66
C GLY A 56 13.71 -3.02 -17.07
N THR A 57 12.99 -2.32 -17.93
CA THR A 57 13.28 -2.14 -19.35
C THR A 57 13.64 -0.69 -19.60
N ASP A 58 14.73 -0.46 -20.34
CA ASP A 58 14.98 0.83 -20.97
C ASP A 58 13.97 1.01 -22.10
N ILE A 59 12.98 1.90 -21.88
CA ILE A 59 11.84 2.07 -22.79
C ILE A 59 12.23 2.68 -24.15
N ARG A 60 13.45 3.20 -24.28
CA ARG A 60 13.97 3.76 -25.55
C ARG A 60 14.39 2.67 -26.55
N ASN A 61 14.78 1.50 -26.05
CA ASN A 61 15.34 0.43 -26.88
C ASN A 61 14.81 -0.98 -26.53
N GLY A 62 13.93 -1.11 -25.52
CA GLY A 62 13.33 -2.36 -25.11
C GLY A 62 14.25 -3.33 -24.36
N ARG A 63 15.47 -2.92 -23.96
CA ARG A 63 16.44 -3.80 -23.31
C ARG A 63 16.08 -3.99 -21.84
N LEU A 64 15.94 -5.26 -21.44
CA LEU A 64 15.77 -5.66 -20.05
C LEU A 64 17.10 -5.57 -19.29
N GLY A 65 17.05 -5.10 -18.04
CA GLY A 65 18.22 -4.98 -17.20
C GLY A 65 17.90 -4.73 -15.74
N TYR A 66 18.90 -4.34 -15.01
CA TYR A 66 18.81 -3.96 -13.60
C TYR A 66 19.50 -2.63 -13.35
N VAL A 67 19.13 -1.99 -12.26
CA VAL A 67 19.72 -0.73 -11.80
C VAL A 67 20.44 -1.00 -10.48
N ASN A 68 21.71 -0.61 -10.37
CA ASN A 68 22.45 -0.69 -9.12
C ASN A 68 22.12 0.49 -8.18
N GLN A 69 22.65 0.46 -6.95
CA GLN A 69 22.40 1.51 -5.95
C GLN A 69 22.80 2.91 -6.41
N ALA A 70 23.82 3.02 -7.27
CA ALA A 70 24.27 4.32 -7.82
C ALA A 70 23.36 4.86 -8.93
N GLY A 71 22.40 4.07 -9.41
CA GLY A 71 21.51 4.43 -10.51
C GLY A 71 22.02 4.06 -11.90
N THR A 72 23.03 3.19 -11.99
CA THR A 72 23.53 2.71 -13.28
C THR A 72 22.65 1.56 -13.78
N PHE A 73 22.04 1.73 -14.95
CA PHE A 73 21.33 0.65 -15.62
C PHE A 73 22.32 -0.26 -16.36
N THR A 74 22.19 -1.56 -16.15
CA THR A 74 22.98 -2.60 -16.80
C THR A 74 22.05 -3.60 -17.46
N PRO A 75 22.09 -3.77 -18.78
CA PRO A 75 21.32 -4.80 -19.47
C PRO A 75 21.75 -6.20 -19.04
N TRP A 76 20.78 -7.12 -18.97
CA TRP A 76 21.08 -8.54 -18.74
C TRP A 76 21.84 -9.12 -19.92
N SER A 77 22.83 -9.96 -19.63
CA SER A 77 23.43 -10.83 -20.64
C SER A 77 22.47 -11.99 -20.95
N PRO A 78 22.43 -12.48 -22.19
CA PRO A 78 21.66 -13.68 -22.53
C PRO A 78 22.01 -14.87 -21.63
N GLY A 79 20.99 -15.59 -21.17
CA GLY A 79 21.17 -16.82 -20.40
C GLY A 79 21.12 -18.07 -21.28
N GLY A 80 20.78 -19.20 -20.68
CA GLY A 80 20.74 -20.52 -21.32
C GLY A 80 19.32 -21.09 -21.51
N ASN A 81 19.30 -22.27 -22.17
CA ASN A 81 18.13 -23.14 -22.19
C ASN A 81 18.61 -24.57 -21.86
N PRO A 82 18.36 -25.07 -20.62
CA PRO A 82 17.50 -24.49 -19.57
C PRO A 82 18.02 -23.16 -19.02
N PRO A 83 17.16 -22.35 -18.34
CA PRO A 83 17.54 -21.05 -17.78
C PRO A 83 18.73 -21.14 -16.82
N THR A 84 19.67 -20.20 -16.95
CA THR A 84 20.85 -20.10 -16.08
C THR A 84 20.61 -19.12 -14.93
N PRO A 85 21.20 -19.32 -13.73
CA PRO A 85 21.10 -18.34 -12.64
C PRO A 85 21.61 -16.96 -13.07
N ALA A 86 20.85 -15.92 -12.75
CA ALA A 86 21.30 -14.54 -12.91
C ALA A 86 22.32 -14.17 -11.81
N PRO A 87 23.23 -13.23 -12.05
CA PRO A 87 24.09 -12.69 -11.00
C PRO A 87 23.26 -12.05 -9.87
N ASP A 88 23.83 -12.04 -8.67
CA ASP A 88 23.22 -11.34 -7.53
C ASP A 88 23.32 -9.83 -7.75
N VAL A 89 22.17 -9.20 -7.91
CA VAL A 89 22.04 -7.75 -8.10
C VAL A 89 21.28 -7.10 -6.94
N SER A 90 21.24 -7.78 -5.79
CA SER A 90 20.59 -7.26 -4.59
C SER A 90 21.29 -6.02 -4.08
N ILE A 91 20.49 -5.06 -3.64
CA ILE A 91 20.90 -3.86 -2.92
C ILE A 91 20.48 -4.06 -1.46
N ALA A 92 21.38 -3.74 -0.51
CA ALA A 92 21.04 -3.80 0.90
C ALA A 92 19.91 -2.81 1.21
N GLY A 93 18.82 -3.31 1.74
CA GLY A 93 17.69 -2.50 2.20
C GLY A 93 17.93 -1.94 3.60
N PRO A 94 17.06 -1.04 4.07
CA PRO A 94 17.19 -0.43 5.40
C PRO A 94 16.79 -1.42 6.50
N GLY A 95 17.49 -1.35 7.63
CA GLY A 95 17.01 -1.95 8.88
C GLY A 95 15.72 -1.32 9.37
N GLN A 96 15.08 -1.93 10.37
CA GLN A 96 13.84 -1.41 10.97
C GLN A 96 14.02 0.06 11.43
N GLY A 97 13.07 0.92 11.05
CA GLY A 97 13.09 2.37 11.30
C GLY A 97 14.05 3.17 10.41
N GLY A 98 14.87 2.49 9.59
CA GLY A 98 15.84 3.14 8.71
C GLY A 98 15.28 3.45 7.33
N THR A 99 16.06 4.22 6.56
CA THR A 99 15.79 4.56 5.16
C THR A 99 17.02 4.32 4.30
N ALA A 100 16.84 3.70 3.13
CA ALA A 100 17.87 3.57 2.09
C ALA A 100 17.40 4.32 0.85
N THR A 101 18.31 5.04 0.20
CA THR A 101 18.02 5.76 -1.05
C THR A 101 18.55 4.98 -2.24
N LEU A 102 17.66 4.64 -3.14
CA LEU A 102 17.93 4.17 -4.48
C LEU A 102 17.95 5.36 -5.45
N ARG A 103 18.56 5.19 -6.61
CA ARG A 103 18.55 6.18 -7.70
C ARG A 103 17.96 5.55 -8.94
N VAL A 104 16.82 6.04 -9.39
CA VAL A 104 16.10 5.50 -10.55
C VAL A 104 16.41 6.36 -11.77
N PRO A 105 17.07 5.81 -12.80
CA PRO A 105 17.34 6.57 -14.01
C PRO A 105 16.07 6.80 -14.83
N ARG A 106 16.03 7.95 -15.53
CA ARG A 106 14.96 8.25 -16.47
C ARG A 106 14.92 7.21 -17.60
N PHE A 107 13.76 7.00 -18.16
CA PHE A 107 13.44 6.04 -19.23
C PHE A 107 13.49 4.57 -18.81
N ILE A 108 13.33 4.29 -17.53
CA ILE A 108 13.13 2.92 -17.04
C ILE A 108 11.67 2.70 -16.66
N SER A 109 11.12 1.57 -17.12
CA SER A 109 9.85 1.02 -16.67
C SER A 109 10.09 -0.37 -16.07
N GLY A 110 9.61 -0.62 -14.86
CA GLY A 110 9.91 -1.88 -14.19
C GLY A 110 9.36 -2.01 -12.78
N ARG A 111 10.07 -2.79 -11.97
CA ARG A 111 9.68 -3.15 -10.60
C ARG A 111 10.81 -2.89 -9.63
N VAL A 112 10.45 -2.41 -8.44
CA VAL A 112 11.30 -2.43 -7.26
C VAL A 112 10.84 -3.59 -6.39
N TYR A 113 11.61 -4.68 -6.39
CA TYR A 113 11.34 -5.82 -5.51
C TYR A 113 11.90 -5.56 -4.13
N MET A 114 11.22 -6.09 -3.12
CA MET A 114 11.63 -6.09 -1.73
C MET A 114 11.42 -7.47 -1.12
N SER A 115 12.48 -8.11 -0.63
CA SER A 115 12.40 -9.41 0.05
C SER A 115 12.94 -9.33 1.48
N PHE A 116 12.43 -10.19 2.35
CA PHE A 116 12.77 -10.25 3.76
C PHE A 116 13.49 -11.55 4.08
N GLY A 117 14.65 -11.44 4.75
CA GLY A 117 15.48 -12.52 5.21
C GLY A 117 16.32 -13.13 4.09
N GLU A 118 15.71 -13.61 3.02
CA GLU A 118 16.39 -14.28 1.92
C GLU A 118 16.41 -13.42 0.65
N LYS A 119 17.50 -13.59 -0.13
CA LYS A 119 17.64 -12.98 -1.45
C LYS A 119 16.79 -13.70 -2.49
N LEU A 120 16.20 -12.94 -3.41
CA LEU A 120 15.49 -13.49 -4.55
C LEU A 120 16.43 -14.12 -5.55
N LYS A 121 15.95 -15.18 -6.17
CA LYS A 121 16.66 -15.96 -7.19
C LYS A 121 16.03 -15.65 -8.54
N PHE A 122 16.82 -15.07 -9.43
CA PHE A 122 16.44 -14.79 -10.81
C PHE A 122 17.18 -15.72 -11.77
N PHE A 123 16.61 -15.94 -12.94
CA PHE A 123 17.22 -16.78 -13.97
C PHE A 123 17.15 -16.07 -15.31
N LEU A 124 18.07 -16.41 -16.20
CA LEU A 124 18.20 -15.84 -17.53
C LEU A 124 17.99 -16.92 -18.59
N THR A 125 17.14 -16.61 -19.57
CA THR A 125 16.98 -17.33 -20.81
C THR A 125 17.73 -16.60 -21.94
N PRO A 126 17.90 -17.20 -23.14
CA PRO A 126 18.43 -16.48 -24.27
C PRO A 126 17.68 -15.18 -24.59
N ASP A 127 16.37 -15.14 -24.32
CA ASP A 127 15.46 -14.06 -24.73
C ASP A 127 15.08 -13.12 -23.58
N GLY A 128 15.53 -13.37 -22.32
CA GLY A 128 15.18 -12.49 -21.22
C GLY A 128 15.31 -13.05 -19.82
N LEU A 129 14.69 -12.33 -18.88
CA LEU A 129 14.69 -12.63 -17.44
C LEU A 129 13.49 -13.50 -17.07
N VAL A 130 13.74 -14.58 -16.35
CA VAL A 130 12.71 -15.34 -15.61
C VAL A 130 12.52 -14.64 -14.27
N GLN A 131 11.38 -13.99 -14.11
CA GLN A 131 11.00 -13.34 -12.86
C GLN A 131 10.45 -14.36 -11.86
N PRO A 132 10.52 -14.08 -10.54
CA PRO A 132 9.90 -14.91 -9.53
C PRO A 132 8.40 -15.11 -9.79
N ALA A 133 7.97 -16.36 -9.74
CA ALA A 133 6.57 -16.78 -9.86
C ALA A 133 6.21 -17.66 -8.66
N PRO A 134 6.08 -17.07 -7.44
CA PRO A 134 6.00 -17.84 -6.19
C PRO A 134 4.75 -18.73 -6.08
N TRP A 135 3.80 -18.59 -7.01
CA TRP A 135 2.64 -19.48 -7.18
C TRP A 135 2.99 -20.75 -7.95
N ALA A 136 4.02 -20.73 -8.81
CA ALA A 136 4.37 -21.86 -9.64
C ALA A 136 5.05 -22.96 -8.83
N SER A 137 4.71 -24.22 -9.14
CA SER A 137 5.35 -25.37 -8.51
C SER A 137 6.86 -25.40 -8.86
N GLY A 138 7.71 -25.52 -7.84
CA GLY A 138 9.16 -25.58 -8.01
C GLY A 138 9.84 -24.22 -8.17
N ASP A 139 9.13 -23.09 -8.09
CA ASP A 139 9.78 -21.77 -8.06
C ASP A 139 10.62 -21.63 -6.78
N PRO A 140 11.93 -21.35 -6.90
CA PRO A 140 12.83 -21.29 -5.76
C PRO A 140 12.57 -20.12 -4.82
N ASN A 141 11.69 -19.17 -5.20
CA ASN A 141 11.26 -18.03 -4.40
C ASN A 141 9.92 -18.28 -3.68
N SER A 142 9.30 -19.45 -3.85
CA SER A 142 7.98 -19.75 -3.28
C SER A 142 7.95 -19.62 -1.75
N GLY A 143 9.06 -19.98 -1.06
CA GLY A 143 9.23 -19.87 0.40
C GLY A 143 9.71 -18.49 0.89
N ILE A 144 10.04 -17.56 0.00
CA ILE A 144 10.56 -16.25 0.36
C ILE A 144 9.42 -15.26 0.52
N LEU A 145 9.46 -14.46 1.59
CA LEU A 145 8.55 -13.33 1.77
C LEU A 145 9.04 -12.15 0.94
N PHE A 146 8.28 -11.78 -0.09
CA PHE A 146 8.62 -10.64 -0.96
C PHE A 146 7.38 -10.07 -1.64
N ASP A 147 7.53 -8.86 -2.14
CA ASP A 147 6.57 -8.16 -2.98
C ASP A 147 7.30 -7.15 -3.88
N TRP A 148 6.57 -6.32 -4.62
CA TRP A 148 7.13 -5.28 -5.46
C TRP A 148 6.20 -4.08 -5.61
N SER A 149 6.82 -2.93 -5.91
CA SER A 149 6.17 -1.77 -6.50
C SER A 149 6.51 -1.67 -7.99
N GLU A 150 5.58 -1.20 -8.79
CA GLU A 150 5.82 -0.97 -10.22
C GLU A 150 6.01 0.52 -10.49
N PHE A 151 6.87 0.85 -11.43
CA PHE A 151 7.12 2.24 -11.80
C PHE A 151 7.41 2.41 -13.29
N THR A 152 7.11 3.61 -13.78
CA THR A 152 7.61 4.13 -15.04
C THR A 152 8.10 5.54 -14.80
N TYR A 153 9.36 5.81 -15.17
CA TYR A 153 9.95 7.14 -15.11
C TYR A 153 10.46 7.58 -16.48
N ASN A 154 9.88 8.65 -17.03
CA ASN A 154 10.20 9.20 -18.34
C ASN A 154 10.04 10.72 -18.36
N ASP A 155 10.04 11.33 -19.56
CA ASP A 155 9.89 12.79 -19.72
C ASP A 155 8.51 13.33 -19.33
N ALA A 156 7.50 12.48 -19.20
CA ALA A 156 6.18 12.87 -18.70
C ALA A 156 6.06 12.73 -17.17
N GLY A 157 7.12 12.31 -16.48
CA GLY A 157 7.20 12.21 -15.04
C GLY A 157 7.34 10.79 -14.51
N LEU A 158 6.99 10.61 -13.24
CA LEU A 158 6.97 9.34 -12.54
C LEU A 158 5.54 8.85 -12.32
N TRP A 159 5.31 7.59 -12.65
CA TRP A 159 4.20 6.76 -12.16
C TRP A 159 4.80 5.70 -11.24
N LEU A 160 4.27 5.59 -10.03
CA LEU A 160 4.71 4.59 -9.05
C LEU A 160 3.48 4.03 -8.33
N ASN A 161 3.30 2.72 -8.36
CA ASN A 161 2.18 2.05 -7.70
C ASN A 161 2.64 0.99 -6.69
N SER A 162 1.79 0.72 -5.70
CA SER A 162 1.88 -0.49 -4.90
C SER A 162 0.98 -1.54 -5.56
N SER A 163 1.59 -2.53 -6.25
CA SER A 163 0.86 -3.51 -7.05
C SER A 163 0.39 -4.68 -6.20
N GLN A 164 -0.90 -5.04 -6.35
CA GLN A 164 -1.48 -6.27 -5.79
C GLN A 164 -2.11 -7.13 -6.90
N VAL A 165 -1.76 -6.88 -8.18
CA VAL A 165 -2.36 -7.55 -9.34
C VAL A 165 -2.11 -9.06 -9.32
N ASP A 166 -0.91 -9.48 -8.92
CA ASP A 166 -0.53 -10.90 -8.90
C ASP A 166 -0.68 -11.54 -7.51
N MET A 167 -0.37 -10.78 -6.48
CA MET A 167 -0.43 -11.24 -5.08
C MET A 167 -0.43 -10.04 -4.11
N PHE A 168 -0.77 -10.33 -2.86
CA PHE A 168 -0.66 -9.42 -1.73
C PHE A 168 0.22 -10.07 -0.66
N ALA A 169 1.38 -9.50 -0.37
CA ALA A 169 2.37 -10.10 0.53
C ALA A 169 2.94 -9.11 1.55
N VAL A 170 3.68 -8.09 1.09
CA VAL A 170 4.36 -7.10 1.94
C VAL A 170 3.54 -5.81 1.95
N PRO A 171 3.03 -5.40 3.12
CA PRO A 171 2.38 -4.11 3.27
C PRO A 171 3.33 -2.97 2.93
N HIS A 172 2.98 -2.12 1.97
CA HIS A 172 3.78 -0.95 1.64
C HIS A 172 2.95 0.16 0.98
N ALA A 173 3.31 1.38 1.29
CA ALA A 173 2.78 2.58 0.66
C ALA A 173 3.79 3.16 -0.32
N VAL A 174 3.31 3.91 -1.30
CA VAL A 174 4.14 4.64 -2.26
C VAL A 174 3.91 6.14 -2.16
N THR A 175 4.97 6.92 -2.41
CA THR A 175 4.93 8.38 -2.36
C THR A 175 5.66 9.00 -3.54
N VAL A 176 5.25 10.22 -3.91
CA VAL A 176 6.00 11.09 -4.81
C VAL A 176 5.93 12.52 -4.31
N THR A 177 7.08 13.20 -4.27
CA THR A 177 7.18 14.63 -3.94
C THR A 177 7.53 15.38 -5.23
N GLY A 178 6.65 16.29 -5.64
CA GLY A 178 6.84 17.12 -6.82
C GLY A 178 7.66 18.37 -6.55
N ALA A 179 7.93 19.16 -7.60
CA ALA A 179 8.70 20.40 -7.53
C ALA A 179 8.15 21.44 -6.55
N GLY A 180 6.84 21.48 -6.34
CA GLY A 180 6.19 22.36 -5.36
C GLY A 180 6.34 21.90 -3.90
N GLY A 181 7.07 20.81 -3.62
CA GLY A 181 7.28 20.27 -2.28
C GLY A 181 6.11 19.44 -1.73
N ALA A 182 4.96 19.41 -2.41
CA ALA A 182 3.82 18.57 -2.00
C ALA A 182 4.11 17.09 -2.23
N THR A 183 3.78 16.27 -1.23
CA THR A 183 3.92 14.81 -1.30
C THR A 183 2.57 14.15 -1.44
N LYS A 184 2.41 13.35 -2.48
CA LYS A 184 1.27 12.45 -2.68
C LYS A 184 1.62 11.08 -2.11
N LYS A 185 0.65 10.39 -1.52
CA LYS A 185 0.81 9.07 -0.90
C LYS A 185 -0.42 8.21 -1.15
N THR A 186 -0.22 6.92 -1.39
CA THR A 186 -1.28 5.90 -1.51
C THR A 186 -0.75 4.51 -1.15
N GLY A 187 -1.63 3.50 -1.14
CA GLY A 187 -1.27 2.10 -0.89
C GLY A 187 -1.02 1.76 0.58
N GLU A 188 -1.29 2.67 1.50
CA GLU A 188 -1.15 2.42 2.93
C GLU A 188 -2.29 1.56 3.46
N LEU A 189 -1.96 0.47 4.16
CA LEU A 189 -2.95 -0.33 4.85
C LEU A 189 -3.38 0.33 6.17
N LYS A 190 -4.65 0.14 6.52
CA LYS A 190 -5.16 0.37 7.87
C LYS A 190 -4.39 -0.50 8.86
N SER A 191 -4.34 -0.08 10.12
CA SER A 191 -3.77 -0.92 11.19
C SER A 191 -4.44 -2.30 11.18
N GLY A 192 -3.64 -3.37 11.16
CA GLY A 192 -4.14 -4.74 11.01
C GLY A 192 -4.65 -5.14 9.64
N GLY A 193 -4.54 -4.26 8.66
CA GLY A 193 -5.09 -4.47 7.32
C GLY A 193 -4.60 -5.75 6.65
N ARG A 194 -3.31 -6.11 6.82
CA ARG A 194 -2.79 -7.36 6.25
C ARG A 194 -3.48 -8.59 6.84
N ASP A 195 -3.60 -8.64 8.15
CA ASP A 195 -4.27 -9.76 8.83
C ASP A 195 -5.76 -9.79 8.50
N ALA A 196 -6.39 -8.62 8.38
CA ALA A 196 -7.79 -8.51 7.98
C ALA A 196 -8.03 -9.03 6.55
N VAL A 197 -7.14 -8.73 5.59
CA VAL A 197 -7.19 -9.31 4.24
C VAL A 197 -7.03 -10.83 4.31
N ILE A 198 -5.98 -11.34 4.97
CA ILE A 198 -5.71 -12.78 5.08
C ILE A 198 -6.89 -13.52 5.72
N ASN A 199 -7.42 -13.00 6.84
CA ASN A 199 -8.54 -13.60 7.56
C ASN A 199 -9.84 -13.51 6.75
N GLY A 200 -10.07 -12.39 6.05
CA GLY A 200 -11.20 -12.24 5.16
C GLY A 200 -11.18 -13.27 4.03
N ILE A 201 -10.03 -13.51 3.42
CA ILE A 201 -9.83 -14.55 2.39
C ILE A 201 -10.00 -15.95 3.01
N ARG A 202 -9.44 -16.20 4.20
CA ARG A 202 -9.55 -17.50 4.87
C ARG A 202 -11.00 -17.87 5.18
N ASN A 203 -11.81 -16.89 5.56
CA ASN A 203 -13.21 -17.07 5.94
C ASN A 203 -14.18 -17.03 4.75
N GLN A 204 -13.71 -16.60 3.58
CA GLN A 204 -14.51 -16.59 2.36
C GLN A 204 -14.56 -18.00 1.77
N ALA A 205 -15.76 -18.56 1.62
CA ALA A 205 -15.94 -19.92 1.09
C ALA A 205 -15.27 -20.09 -0.28
N GLY A 206 -14.42 -21.11 -0.41
CA GLY A 206 -13.68 -21.44 -1.62
C GLY A 206 -12.41 -20.61 -1.88
N TRP A 207 -12.07 -19.64 -1.02
CA TRP A 207 -10.93 -18.73 -1.25
C TRP A 207 -9.67 -19.07 -0.46
N SER A 208 -9.76 -19.88 0.61
CA SER A 208 -8.62 -20.19 1.50
C SER A 208 -7.42 -20.82 0.79
N GLY A 209 -7.63 -21.52 -0.32
CA GLY A 209 -6.56 -22.12 -1.13
C GLY A 209 -5.60 -21.10 -1.75
N SER A 210 -6.01 -19.83 -1.90
CA SER A 210 -5.14 -18.75 -2.41
C SER A 210 -4.11 -18.26 -1.39
N ILE A 211 -4.21 -18.67 -0.10
CA ILE A 211 -3.25 -18.31 0.94
C ILE A 211 -2.03 -19.24 0.84
N MET A 212 -0.86 -18.65 0.70
CA MET A 212 0.42 -19.37 0.66
C MET A 212 1.16 -19.19 1.99
N SER A 213 1.53 -20.31 2.61
CA SER A 213 2.27 -20.33 3.87
C SER A 213 3.55 -21.18 3.75
N ARG A 214 4.52 -20.92 4.61
CA ARG A 214 5.64 -21.83 4.87
C ARG A 214 5.16 -23.06 5.62
N SER A 215 6.01 -24.06 5.71
CA SER A 215 5.75 -25.30 6.47
C SER A 215 5.55 -25.06 7.98
N ASP A 216 6.10 -23.97 8.52
CA ASP A 216 5.93 -23.53 9.91
C ASP A 216 4.59 -22.81 10.16
N GLY A 217 3.74 -22.67 9.14
CA GLY A 217 2.46 -21.96 9.20
C GLY A 217 2.52 -20.46 8.94
N THR A 218 3.73 -19.88 8.79
CA THR A 218 3.89 -18.44 8.51
C THR A 218 3.26 -18.10 7.16
N VAL A 219 2.25 -17.23 7.16
CA VAL A 219 1.61 -16.76 5.91
C VAL A 219 2.55 -15.81 5.18
N LEU A 220 2.90 -16.18 3.95
CA LEU A 220 3.75 -15.39 3.07
C LEU A 220 2.95 -14.41 2.23
N ARG A 221 1.85 -14.88 1.61
CA ARG A 221 1.05 -14.08 0.66
C ARG A 221 -0.35 -14.64 0.45
N VAL A 222 -1.19 -13.80 -0.11
CA VAL A 222 -2.44 -14.20 -0.75
C VAL A 222 -2.26 -14.02 -2.26
N LEU A 223 -2.50 -15.06 -3.02
CA LEU A 223 -2.48 -14.99 -4.49
C LEU A 223 -3.73 -14.29 -5.00
N ALA A 224 -3.59 -13.49 -6.04
CA ALA A 224 -4.73 -13.04 -6.83
C ALA A 224 -5.46 -14.27 -7.43
N PRO A 225 -6.79 -14.20 -7.63
CA PRO A 225 -7.58 -15.39 -7.97
C PRO A 225 -7.15 -16.05 -9.28
N GLY A 226 -6.70 -15.27 -10.28
CA GLY A 226 -6.16 -15.83 -11.52
C GLY A 226 -4.92 -16.68 -11.29
N LYS A 227 -3.96 -16.18 -10.48
CA LYS A 227 -2.73 -16.93 -10.15
C LYS A 227 -3.02 -18.18 -9.31
N ALA A 228 -3.98 -18.09 -8.40
CA ALA A 228 -4.41 -19.26 -7.63
C ALA A 228 -5.12 -20.31 -8.51
N ALA A 229 -5.93 -19.88 -9.47
CA ALA A 229 -6.60 -20.75 -10.43
C ALA A 229 -5.61 -21.44 -11.38
N ASP A 230 -4.59 -20.74 -11.86
CA ASP A 230 -3.54 -21.28 -12.74
C ASP A 230 -2.83 -22.50 -12.15
N VAL A 231 -2.67 -22.50 -10.82
CA VAL A 231 -2.01 -23.60 -10.09
C VAL A 231 -2.98 -24.55 -9.38
N GLY A 232 -4.28 -24.48 -9.72
CA GLY A 232 -5.30 -25.40 -9.19
C GLY A 232 -5.69 -25.16 -7.72
N LYS A 233 -5.40 -23.98 -7.17
CA LYS A 233 -5.73 -23.59 -5.80
C LYS A 233 -7.01 -22.77 -5.67
N PHE A 234 -7.65 -22.47 -6.80
CA PHE A 234 -8.90 -21.73 -6.88
C PHE A 234 -9.76 -22.25 -8.04
N ASP A 235 -11.08 -22.09 -7.94
CA ASP A 235 -12.01 -22.54 -8.98
C ASP A 235 -11.83 -21.71 -10.25
N ARG A 236 -11.50 -22.40 -11.37
CA ARG A 236 -11.28 -21.78 -12.68
C ARG A 236 -12.54 -21.20 -13.29
N ASN A 237 -13.71 -21.62 -12.83
CA ASN A 237 -15.01 -21.22 -13.36
C ASN A 237 -15.80 -20.35 -12.38
N TYR A 238 -15.13 -19.85 -11.33
CA TYR A 238 -15.77 -19.16 -10.21
C TYR A 238 -16.71 -18.02 -10.64
N LEU A 239 -16.34 -17.21 -11.62
CA LEU A 239 -17.15 -16.08 -12.09
C LEU A 239 -18.18 -16.47 -13.18
N ASP A 240 -18.15 -17.67 -13.75
CA ASP A 240 -18.97 -18.05 -14.91
C ASP A 240 -20.48 -17.81 -14.69
N PRO A 241 -21.07 -18.12 -13.51
CA PRO A 241 -22.49 -17.83 -13.28
C PRO A 241 -22.78 -16.32 -13.31
N TYR A 242 -21.94 -15.51 -12.69
CA TYR A 242 -22.07 -14.05 -12.69
C TYR A 242 -21.86 -13.47 -14.10
N ILE A 243 -20.81 -13.88 -14.81
CA ILE A 243 -20.53 -13.44 -16.19
C ILE A 243 -21.73 -13.73 -17.08
N THR A 244 -22.30 -14.92 -16.97
CA THR A 244 -23.46 -15.32 -17.77
C THR A 244 -24.68 -14.44 -17.46
N GLN A 245 -24.96 -14.19 -16.19
CA GLN A 245 -26.04 -13.31 -15.76
C GLN A 245 -25.83 -11.87 -16.28
N ALA A 246 -24.63 -11.31 -16.09
CA ALA A 246 -24.28 -9.96 -16.50
C ALA A 246 -24.36 -9.78 -18.02
N TRP A 247 -23.88 -10.78 -18.79
CA TRP A 247 -23.92 -10.77 -20.26
C TRP A 247 -25.36 -10.82 -20.79
N ASN A 248 -26.17 -11.71 -20.22
CA ASN A 248 -27.57 -11.89 -20.62
C ASN A 248 -28.45 -10.68 -20.26
N ALA A 249 -28.07 -9.88 -19.24
CA ALA A 249 -28.81 -8.67 -18.89
C ALA A 249 -28.98 -7.71 -20.08
N TYR A 250 -27.98 -7.69 -20.98
CA TYR A 250 -27.97 -6.78 -22.13
C TYR A 250 -28.57 -7.37 -23.41
N THR A 251 -29.26 -8.50 -23.35
CA THR A 251 -30.12 -8.94 -24.42
C THR A 251 -31.39 -8.10 -24.54
N GLY A 252 -31.92 -7.65 -23.41
CA GLY A 252 -33.16 -6.84 -23.32
C GLY A 252 -32.93 -5.32 -23.08
N LYS A 253 -31.76 -4.91 -22.61
CA LYS A 253 -31.41 -3.51 -22.32
C LYS A 253 -30.06 -3.13 -22.95
N THR A 254 -29.74 -1.86 -22.95
CA THR A 254 -28.50 -1.33 -23.53
C THR A 254 -27.51 -0.97 -22.43
N LEU A 255 -26.28 -1.46 -22.57
CA LEU A 255 -25.14 -0.97 -21.80
C LEU A 255 -24.58 0.30 -22.42
N THR A 256 -24.38 1.35 -21.65
CA THR A 256 -23.66 2.55 -22.09
C THR A 256 -22.25 2.53 -21.49
N VAL A 257 -21.22 2.60 -22.33
CA VAL A 257 -19.83 2.75 -21.90
C VAL A 257 -19.36 4.17 -22.19
N GLN A 258 -18.88 4.87 -21.14
CA GLN A 258 -18.31 6.23 -21.17
C GLN A 258 -16.88 6.17 -20.65
N PRO A 259 -15.90 5.71 -21.43
CA PRO A 259 -14.61 5.32 -20.92
C PRO A 259 -13.71 6.50 -20.56
N PHE A 260 -14.05 7.71 -20.99
CA PHE A 260 -13.22 8.91 -20.80
C PHE A 260 -13.92 9.94 -19.90
N GLY A 261 -13.34 10.20 -18.73
CA GLY A 261 -13.90 11.17 -17.78
C GLY A 261 -13.85 12.63 -18.29
N ASP A 262 -12.85 12.95 -19.10
CA ASP A 262 -12.63 14.26 -19.72
C ASP A 262 -13.43 14.46 -21.02
N ARG A 263 -14.01 13.39 -21.58
CA ARG A 263 -14.82 13.40 -22.81
C ARG A 263 -16.12 12.61 -22.61
N PRO A 264 -17.05 13.11 -21.77
CA PRO A 264 -18.29 12.38 -21.41
C PRO A 264 -19.28 12.26 -22.58
N ASP A 265 -19.07 12.98 -23.66
CA ASP A 265 -19.81 12.87 -24.92
C ASP A 265 -19.44 11.61 -25.73
N VAL A 266 -18.24 11.05 -25.52
CA VAL A 266 -17.83 9.81 -26.17
C VAL A 266 -18.50 8.63 -25.48
N LYS A 267 -19.49 8.03 -26.18
CA LYS A 267 -20.33 6.94 -25.67
C LYS A 267 -20.37 5.80 -26.64
N TYR A 268 -20.37 4.59 -26.08
CA TYR A 268 -20.55 3.35 -26.83
C TYR A 268 -21.73 2.57 -26.25
N PHE A 269 -22.55 1.98 -27.10
CA PHE A 269 -23.81 1.34 -26.73
C PHE A 269 -23.73 -0.15 -27.01
N GLY A 270 -23.70 -0.97 -25.96
CA GLY A 270 -23.53 -2.41 -26.00
C GLY A 270 -24.84 -3.16 -25.92
N ARG A 271 -25.01 -4.16 -26.79
CA ARG A 271 -26.12 -5.10 -26.76
C ARG A 271 -25.63 -6.52 -27.02
N THR A 272 -26.16 -7.46 -26.23
CA THR A 272 -25.82 -8.88 -26.37
C THR A 272 -26.75 -9.59 -27.36
N SER A 273 -26.17 -10.33 -28.31
CA SER A 273 -26.84 -11.27 -29.18
C SER A 273 -26.12 -12.62 -29.12
N GLY A 274 -26.77 -13.63 -28.60
CA GLY A 274 -26.13 -14.91 -28.28
C GLY A 274 -25.02 -14.74 -27.28
N ASN A 275 -23.81 -15.16 -27.61
CA ASN A 275 -22.61 -15.01 -26.77
C ASN A 275 -21.78 -13.76 -27.08
N THR A 276 -22.25 -12.88 -27.96
CA THR A 276 -21.49 -11.71 -28.41
C THR A 276 -22.17 -10.42 -27.97
N MET A 277 -21.42 -9.51 -27.37
CA MET A 277 -21.85 -8.14 -27.08
C MET A 277 -21.28 -7.21 -28.14
N ASN A 278 -22.17 -6.61 -28.95
CA ASN A 278 -21.82 -5.68 -30.01
C ASN A 278 -22.00 -4.24 -29.55
N PHE A 279 -21.03 -3.41 -29.84
CA PHE A 279 -21.04 -1.99 -29.47
C PHE A 279 -21.17 -1.10 -30.71
N THR A 280 -22.07 -0.12 -30.62
CA THR A 280 -22.19 0.95 -31.59
C THR A 280 -21.73 2.30 -30.98
N ASN A 281 -21.30 3.22 -31.83
CA ASN A 281 -21.09 4.61 -31.46
C ASN A 281 -22.41 5.39 -31.48
N SER A 282 -22.36 6.71 -31.17
CA SER A 282 -23.55 7.59 -31.18
C SER A 282 -24.19 7.77 -32.56
N ALA A 283 -23.47 7.44 -33.65
CA ALA A 283 -24.01 7.43 -35.01
C ALA A 283 -24.65 6.08 -35.40
N GLY A 284 -24.72 5.11 -34.48
CA GLY A 284 -25.26 3.78 -34.73
C GLY A 284 -24.34 2.83 -35.49
N GLN A 285 -23.09 3.23 -35.76
CA GLN A 285 -22.13 2.38 -36.45
C GLN A 285 -21.53 1.36 -35.48
N GLN A 286 -21.44 0.10 -35.88
CA GLN A 286 -20.74 -0.91 -35.05
C GLN A 286 -19.24 -0.64 -35.03
N VAL A 287 -18.65 -0.56 -33.81
CA VAL A 287 -17.26 -0.18 -33.58
C VAL A 287 -16.45 -1.23 -32.81
N ALA A 288 -17.13 -2.13 -32.08
CA ALA A 288 -16.48 -3.19 -31.34
C ALA A 288 -17.41 -4.39 -31.16
N SER A 289 -16.82 -5.55 -30.86
CA SER A 289 -17.54 -6.80 -30.61
C SER A 289 -16.73 -7.64 -29.63
N PHE A 290 -17.37 -8.10 -28.56
CA PHE A 290 -16.75 -8.93 -27.54
C PHE A 290 -17.47 -10.25 -27.38
N ALA A 291 -16.76 -11.37 -27.49
CA ALA A 291 -17.30 -12.66 -27.09
C ALA A 291 -17.50 -12.66 -25.57
N LYS A 292 -18.49 -13.44 -25.09
CA LYS A 292 -18.66 -13.63 -23.63
C LYS A 292 -17.36 -14.16 -23.04
N PRO A 293 -16.73 -13.45 -22.08
CA PRO A 293 -15.47 -13.88 -21.51
C PRO A 293 -15.65 -15.11 -20.60
N SER A 294 -14.60 -15.88 -20.43
CA SER A 294 -14.46 -16.86 -19.35
C SER A 294 -14.02 -16.20 -18.06
N THR A 295 -14.13 -16.91 -16.95
CA THR A 295 -13.55 -16.50 -15.67
C THR A 295 -12.06 -16.15 -15.81
N SER A 296 -11.27 -16.96 -16.55
CA SER A 296 -9.85 -16.69 -16.79
C SER A 296 -9.62 -15.38 -17.55
N ASN A 297 -10.45 -15.07 -18.57
CA ASN A 297 -10.33 -13.80 -19.30
C ASN A 297 -10.61 -12.59 -18.39
N VAL A 298 -11.54 -12.74 -17.44
CA VAL A 298 -11.81 -11.68 -16.48
C VAL A 298 -10.62 -11.51 -15.54
N TRP A 299 -10.08 -12.61 -14.96
CA TRP A 299 -8.95 -12.51 -14.05
C TRP A 299 -7.70 -11.88 -14.69
N GLY A 300 -7.44 -12.19 -15.97
CA GLY A 300 -6.31 -11.66 -16.73
C GLY A 300 -6.58 -10.31 -17.40
N CYS A 301 -7.83 -9.87 -17.52
CA CYS A 301 -8.26 -8.80 -18.43
C CYS A 301 -7.70 -9.00 -19.85
N ASP A 302 -7.75 -10.23 -20.33
CA ASP A 302 -7.14 -10.69 -21.58
C ASP A 302 -8.12 -11.54 -22.43
N GLY A 303 -7.62 -12.21 -23.43
CA GLY A 303 -8.41 -13.06 -24.31
C GLY A 303 -9.60 -12.32 -24.91
N ALA A 304 -10.85 -12.72 -24.55
CA ALA A 304 -12.05 -12.04 -25.01
C ALA A 304 -12.18 -10.58 -24.52
N LEU A 305 -11.41 -10.20 -23.50
CA LEU A 305 -11.32 -8.83 -22.96
C LEU A 305 -9.97 -8.15 -23.28
N HIS A 306 -9.24 -8.67 -24.27
CA HIS A 306 -7.99 -8.03 -24.71
C HIS A 306 -8.23 -6.55 -25.03
N ALA A 307 -7.42 -5.68 -24.42
CA ALA A 307 -7.50 -4.23 -24.60
C ALA A 307 -6.35 -3.75 -25.49
N PRO A 308 -6.55 -3.61 -26.81
CA PRO A 308 -5.55 -3.06 -27.71
C PRO A 308 -5.26 -1.59 -27.34
N ASN A 309 -4.08 -1.12 -27.74
CA ASN A 309 -3.72 0.28 -27.54
C ASN A 309 -4.33 1.16 -28.64
N ASP A 310 -5.65 1.31 -28.59
CA ASP A 310 -6.44 2.17 -29.48
C ASP A 310 -7.39 3.06 -28.68
N GLN A 311 -8.21 3.87 -29.37
CA GLN A 311 -9.12 4.83 -28.73
C GLN A 311 -10.57 4.32 -28.65
N VAL A 312 -10.86 3.08 -29.02
CA VAL A 312 -12.22 2.53 -29.09
C VAL A 312 -12.32 1.19 -28.37
N VAL A 313 -11.68 0.15 -28.91
CA VAL A 313 -11.79 -1.23 -28.41
C VAL A 313 -11.13 -1.36 -27.04
N GLY A 314 -9.91 -0.84 -26.91
CA GLY A 314 -9.16 -0.87 -25.64
C GLY A 314 -9.89 -0.23 -24.48
N PRO A 315 -10.36 1.02 -24.60
CA PRO A 315 -11.13 1.68 -23.55
C PRO A 315 -12.44 0.95 -23.18
N ILE A 316 -13.14 0.37 -24.16
CA ILE A 316 -14.34 -0.46 -23.88
C ILE A 316 -13.93 -1.73 -23.13
N ALA A 317 -12.90 -2.45 -23.58
CA ALA A 317 -12.41 -3.68 -22.94
C ALA A 317 -11.98 -3.45 -21.48
N ARG A 318 -11.21 -2.39 -21.22
CA ARG A 318 -10.80 -1.99 -19.84
C ARG A 318 -12.01 -1.74 -18.94
N THR A 319 -12.99 -1.00 -19.46
CA THR A 319 -14.22 -0.70 -18.72
C THR A 319 -15.02 -1.97 -18.42
N LEU A 320 -15.17 -2.88 -19.39
CA LEU A 320 -15.86 -4.17 -19.19
C LEU A 320 -15.14 -5.04 -18.17
N CYS A 321 -13.81 -5.13 -18.24
CA CYS A 321 -13.03 -5.91 -17.29
C CYS A 321 -13.18 -5.36 -15.87
N ALA A 322 -13.02 -4.05 -15.67
CA ALA A 322 -13.21 -3.41 -14.37
C ALA A 322 -14.63 -3.62 -13.82
N ALA A 323 -15.66 -3.48 -14.68
CA ALA A 323 -17.05 -3.69 -14.28
C ALA A 323 -17.34 -5.15 -13.87
N LEU A 324 -16.70 -6.13 -14.52
CA LEU A 324 -16.81 -7.56 -14.17
C LEU A 324 -16.10 -7.85 -12.84
N HIS A 325 -14.88 -7.34 -12.63
CA HIS A 325 -14.17 -7.48 -11.36
C HIS A 325 -14.95 -6.89 -10.19
N ARG A 326 -15.53 -5.71 -10.38
CA ARG A 326 -16.27 -4.95 -9.35
C ARG A 326 -17.73 -5.41 -9.20
N SER A 327 -18.18 -6.37 -10.01
CA SER A 327 -19.56 -6.89 -10.04
C SER A 327 -20.61 -5.79 -10.28
N THR A 328 -20.28 -4.77 -11.07
CA THR A 328 -21.20 -3.70 -11.47
C THR A 328 -21.86 -3.97 -12.81
N LEU A 329 -21.25 -4.78 -13.69
CA LEU A 329 -21.83 -5.15 -14.97
C LEU A 329 -23.14 -5.94 -14.77
N GLY A 330 -24.18 -5.62 -15.51
CA GLY A 330 -25.52 -6.19 -15.36
C GLY A 330 -26.39 -5.54 -14.26
N ARG A 331 -25.76 -4.82 -13.33
CA ARG A 331 -26.45 -4.05 -12.27
C ARG A 331 -26.52 -2.56 -12.58
N ILE A 332 -25.46 -1.98 -13.10
CA ILE A 332 -25.35 -0.57 -13.47
C ILE A 332 -25.16 -0.51 -14.98
N ASP A 333 -26.06 0.18 -15.66
CA ASP A 333 -26.13 0.17 -17.13
C ASP A 333 -25.28 1.26 -17.80
N ILE A 334 -24.67 2.14 -17.01
CA ILE A 334 -23.65 3.11 -17.45
C ILE A 334 -22.32 2.70 -16.81
N GLN A 335 -21.32 2.45 -17.65
CA GLN A 335 -19.98 2.04 -17.16
C GLN A 335 -18.88 2.95 -17.75
N PRO A 336 -17.81 3.22 -16.95
CA PRO A 336 -17.69 2.89 -15.54
C PRO A 336 -18.76 3.62 -14.72
N GLY A 337 -19.36 2.92 -13.76
CA GLY A 337 -20.50 3.46 -13.00
C GLY A 337 -20.54 3.00 -11.55
N GLY A 338 -21.28 3.77 -10.76
CA GLY A 338 -21.28 3.61 -9.32
C GLY A 338 -20.01 4.19 -8.67
N GLY A 339 -19.86 3.93 -7.39
CA GLY A 339 -18.68 4.29 -6.59
C GLY A 339 -18.23 3.11 -5.72
N PRO A 340 -17.24 3.29 -4.83
CA PRO A 340 -16.74 2.24 -3.95
C PRO A 340 -17.84 1.52 -3.14
N ALA A 341 -18.93 2.21 -2.79
CA ALA A 341 -20.08 1.63 -2.10
C ALA A 341 -20.87 0.64 -2.97
N ASP A 342 -20.81 0.77 -4.29
CA ASP A 342 -21.52 -0.09 -5.23
C ASP A 342 -20.69 -1.28 -5.70
N PHE A 343 -19.38 -1.26 -5.44
CA PHE A 343 -18.46 -2.30 -5.90
C PHE A 343 -18.56 -3.55 -5.04
N TYR A 344 -18.34 -4.71 -5.67
CA TYR A 344 -18.23 -6.01 -5.02
C TYR A 344 -19.49 -6.45 -4.23
N GLN A 345 -20.68 -5.98 -4.62
CA GLN A 345 -21.94 -6.26 -3.92
C GLN A 345 -22.52 -7.67 -4.17
N GLY A 346 -22.00 -8.39 -5.16
CA GLY A 346 -22.45 -9.76 -5.45
C GLY A 346 -21.87 -10.79 -4.48
N THR A 347 -22.56 -11.93 -4.30
CA THR A 347 -22.02 -13.11 -3.61
C THR A 347 -20.90 -13.77 -4.41
N ILE A 348 -20.98 -13.70 -5.76
CA ILE A 348 -19.92 -14.09 -6.68
C ILE A 348 -19.27 -12.81 -7.18
N THR A 349 -18.09 -12.50 -6.65
CA THR A 349 -17.35 -11.26 -6.94
C THR A 349 -15.86 -11.46 -6.69
N ASN A 350 -15.01 -10.52 -7.07
CA ASN A 350 -13.60 -10.52 -6.71
C ASN A 350 -13.41 -10.15 -5.24
N HIS A 351 -13.55 -11.14 -4.35
CA HIS A 351 -13.36 -10.92 -2.90
C HIS A 351 -11.92 -10.55 -2.54
N TYR A 352 -10.93 -10.93 -3.34
CA TYR A 352 -9.54 -10.52 -3.14
C TYR A 352 -9.41 -8.99 -3.26
N SER A 353 -9.79 -8.42 -4.42
CA SER A 353 -9.75 -6.96 -4.59
C SER A 353 -10.63 -6.23 -3.57
N ARG A 354 -11.83 -6.74 -3.31
CA ARG A 354 -12.71 -6.15 -2.28
C ARG A 354 -12.02 -6.02 -0.94
N LEU A 355 -11.39 -7.09 -0.46
CA LEU A 355 -10.73 -7.10 0.86
C LEU A 355 -9.49 -6.22 0.88
N VAL A 356 -8.72 -6.19 -0.21
CA VAL A 356 -7.55 -5.29 -0.30
C VAL A 356 -8.01 -3.83 -0.26
N HIS A 357 -8.95 -3.41 -1.12
CA HIS A 357 -9.50 -2.04 -1.10
C HIS A 357 -10.07 -1.64 0.25
N GLN A 358 -10.87 -2.50 0.88
CA GLN A 358 -11.50 -2.23 2.18
C GLN A 358 -10.49 -1.99 3.30
N ASN A 359 -9.30 -2.54 3.17
CA ASN A 359 -8.25 -2.42 4.18
C ASN A 359 -7.19 -1.35 3.84
N MET A 360 -7.30 -0.63 2.73
CA MET A 360 -6.49 0.55 2.44
C MET A 360 -7.04 1.79 3.16
N VAL A 361 -6.15 2.68 3.60
CA VAL A 361 -6.51 3.92 4.31
C VAL A 361 -7.36 4.83 3.42
N ASP A 362 -6.97 4.98 2.15
CA ASP A 362 -7.66 5.79 1.15
C ASP A 362 -8.67 5.00 0.31
N GLY A 363 -8.80 3.69 0.57
CA GLY A 363 -9.67 2.77 -0.18
C GLY A 363 -9.15 2.41 -1.56
N LYS A 364 -7.94 2.85 -1.95
CA LYS A 364 -7.35 2.61 -3.27
C LYS A 364 -6.37 1.45 -3.25
N ALA A 365 -6.47 0.58 -4.25
CA ALA A 365 -5.59 -0.56 -4.45
C ALA A 365 -5.38 -0.83 -5.94
N TYR A 366 -4.33 -1.55 -6.29
CA TYR A 366 -4.15 -2.08 -7.65
C TYR A 366 -4.34 -3.60 -7.61
N GLY A 367 -5.60 -4.04 -7.45
CA GLY A 367 -5.96 -5.45 -7.21
C GLY A 367 -6.20 -6.29 -8.47
N PHE A 368 -6.28 -5.66 -9.66
CA PHE A 368 -6.37 -6.30 -10.98
C PHE A 368 -5.90 -5.32 -12.08
N ALA A 369 -5.64 -5.81 -13.29
CA ALA A 369 -4.94 -5.08 -14.36
C ALA A 369 -5.52 -3.71 -14.74
N PHE A 370 -6.84 -3.50 -14.62
CA PHE A 370 -7.51 -2.24 -14.95
C PHE A 370 -8.24 -1.63 -13.74
N ASP A 371 -7.65 -1.74 -12.56
CA ASP A 371 -8.17 -1.08 -11.37
C ASP A 371 -7.99 0.45 -11.41
N ASP A 372 -7.23 0.95 -12.39
CA ASP A 372 -7.11 2.37 -12.74
C ASP A 372 -8.40 2.98 -13.35
N VAL A 373 -9.33 2.17 -13.83
CA VAL A 373 -10.66 2.64 -14.26
C VAL A 373 -11.36 3.33 -13.07
N GLN A 374 -11.77 4.58 -13.24
CA GLN A 374 -12.32 5.48 -12.20
C GLN A 374 -11.32 5.84 -11.08
N ALA A 375 -10.02 5.81 -11.34
CA ALA A 375 -8.97 6.20 -10.39
C ALA A 375 -9.06 5.48 -9.03
N GLN A 376 -9.26 4.15 -9.06
CA GLN A 376 -9.32 3.32 -7.85
C GLN A 376 -7.95 2.71 -7.48
N GLU A 377 -6.97 2.84 -8.35
CA GLU A 377 -5.62 2.30 -8.21
C GLU A 377 -4.80 2.98 -7.10
N SER A 378 -3.91 2.22 -6.46
CA SER A 378 -2.89 2.71 -5.54
C SER A 378 -1.66 3.22 -6.30
N LEU A 379 -1.83 4.32 -7.03
CA LEU A 379 -0.81 4.94 -7.88
C LEU A 379 -0.58 6.40 -7.48
N VAL A 380 0.68 6.81 -7.40
CA VAL A 380 1.10 8.21 -7.34
C VAL A 380 1.75 8.61 -8.65
N HIS A 381 1.41 9.80 -9.13
CA HIS A 381 2.01 10.39 -10.33
C HIS A 381 2.40 11.85 -10.07
N ASP A 382 3.54 12.24 -10.63
CA ASP A 382 3.96 13.64 -10.71
C ASP A 382 4.76 13.89 -11.99
N GLY A 383 4.42 14.96 -12.71
CA GLY A 383 5.09 15.33 -13.99
C GLY A 383 6.49 15.92 -13.78
N ASP A 384 6.77 16.46 -12.58
CA ASP A 384 8.08 17.01 -12.20
C ASP A 384 8.49 16.49 -10.82
N PRO A 385 8.75 15.17 -10.69
CA PRO A 385 9.08 14.56 -9.42
C PRO A 385 10.48 15.00 -8.95
N ARG A 386 10.61 15.28 -7.65
CA ARG A 386 11.90 15.58 -6.98
C ARG A 386 12.41 14.41 -6.16
N SER A 387 11.49 13.61 -5.64
CA SER A 387 11.79 12.34 -4.98
C SER A 387 10.59 11.43 -5.00
N ALA A 388 10.84 10.13 -4.81
CA ALA A 388 9.82 9.12 -4.63
C ALA A 388 10.10 8.32 -3.36
N GLY A 389 9.12 7.53 -2.88
CA GLY A 389 9.31 6.68 -1.74
C GLY A 389 8.49 5.40 -1.78
N ILE A 390 9.04 4.35 -1.17
CA ILE A 390 8.34 3.12 -0.80
C ILE A 390 8.46 3.00 0.71
N ILE A 391 7.35 2.91 1.42
CA ILE A 391 7.31 2.81 2.87
C ILE A 391 6.78 1.41 3.20
N LEU A 392 7.66 0.52 3.67
CA LEU A 392 7.25 -0.77 4.20
C LEU A 392 6.50 -0.53 5.51
N THR A 393 5.23 -0.92 5.57
CA THR A 393 4.34 -0.66 6.71
C THR A 393 4.16 -1.92 7.56
N PRO A 394 3.64 -1.82 8.81
CA PRO A 394 3.52 -2.96 9.70
C PRO A 394 2.75 -4.13 9.11
N PHE A 395 3.26 -5.35 9.35
CA PHE A 395 2.67 -6.61 8.85
C PHE A 395 1.43 -7.04 9.63
N SER A 396 1.40 -6.79 10.91
CA SER A 396 0.27 -7.17 11.78
C SER A 396 -0.41 -5.92 12.34
N GLY A 397 -1.72 -6.02 12.54
CA GLY A 397 -2.48 -5.01 13.27
C GLY A 397 -2.43 -5.20 14.78
N GLY A 398 -1.67 -6.17 15.23
CA GLY A 398 -1.09 -6.04 16.53
C GLY A 398 -0.31 -4.74 16.48
N ALA A 399 -0.48 -3.86 17.47
CA ALA A 399 0.51 -2.84 17.73
C ALA A 399 1.84 -3.42 17.28
N THR A 400 2.58 -2.71 16.40
CA THR A 400 4.00 -2.96 16.17
C THR A 400 4.49 -3.68 17.42
N PRO A 401 5.21 -4.83 17.37
CA PRO A 401 6.00 -5.16 18.53
C PRO A 401 6.74 -3.86 18.76
N PRO A 402 6.48 -3.15 19.88
CA PRO A 402 7.04 -1.82 20.05
C PRO A 402 8.52 -1.99 19.74
N PRO A 403 9.16 -1.10 18.96
CA PRO A 403 10.61 -1.12 18.84
C PRO A 403 11.08 -1.31 20.27
N ALA A 404 11.75 -2.41 20.58
CA ALA A 404 11.97 -3.02 21.89
C ALA A 404 11.49 -2.09 23.01
N SER A 405 10.24 -2.23 23.42
CA SER A 405 9.40 -1.36 24.26
C SER A 405 10.01 0.04 24.44
N THR A 406 9.67 1.00 23.58
CA THR A 406 10.02 2.40 23.81
C THR A 406 9.12 3.02 24.88
N THR A 407 8.22 2.22 25.48
CA THR A 407 7.57 2.61 26.70
C THR A 407 8.63 2.67 27.80
N SER A 408 8.89 3.83 28.26
CA SER A 408 9.80 4.13 29.35
C SER A 408 9.01 4.70 30.50
N SER A 409 9.53 4.52 31.70
CA SER A 409 9.05 5.34 32.80
C SER A 409 9.57 6.78 32.60
N VAL A 410 8.73 7.75 32.91
CA VAL A 410 9.14 9.15 33.03
C VAL A 410 9.39 9.40 34.50
N VAL A 411 10.67 9.60 34.83
CA VAL A 411 11.16 9.64 36.21
C VAL A 411 11.55 11.07 36.59
N SER A 412 11.15 11.51 37.77
CA SER A 412 11.54 12.80 38.31
C SER A 412 13.01 12.78 38.79
N ASP A 413 13.81 13.72 38.30
CA ASP A 413 15.19 13.91 38.72
C ASP A 413 15.32 14.41 40.19
N TRP A 414 14.22 14.95 40.70
CA TRP A 414 14.19 15.48 42.08
C TRP A 414 14.10 14.40 43.14
N ASN A 415 13.15 13.46 42.98
CA ASN A 415 12.81 12.49 44.02
C ASN A 415 12.84 11.04 43.55
N GLY A 416 13.23 10.77 42.29
CA GLY A 416 13.36 9.44 41.73
C GLY A 416 12.03 8.70 41.53
N LYS A 417 10.88 9.39 41.59
CA LYS A 417 9.55 8.79 41.40
C LYS A 417 9.13 8.85 39.93
N CYS A 418 8.32 7.86 39.54
CA CYS A 418 7.76 7.76 38.22
C CYS A 418 6.42 8.50 38.10
N ILE A 419 6.12 9.09 36.95
CA ILE A 419 4.74 9.46 36.60
C ILE A 419 3.90 8.19 36.64
N ASP A 420 2.73 8.26 37.27
CA ASP A 420 1.90 7.11 37.60
C ASP A 420 0.42 7.37 37.27
N VAL A 421 -0.25 6.35 36.75
CA VAL A 421 -1.70 6.30 36.61
C VAL A 421 -2.26 5.56 37.83
N PRO A 422 -2.84 6.29 38.81
CA PRO A 422 -3.26 5.71 40.08
C PRO A 422 -4.24 4.55 39.88
N ASN A 423 -4.02 3.46 40.64
CA ASN A 423 -4.89 2.30 40.65
C ASN A 423 -5.17 1.67 39.27
N TRP A 424 -4.28 1.86 38.29
CA TRP A 424 -4.49 1.44 36.88
C TRP A 424 -5.81 1.95 36.29
N ASN A 425 -6.26 3.13 36.74
CA ASN A 425 -7.48 3.75 36.24
C ASN A 425 -7.19 4.58 34.97
N PHE A 426 -7.34 4.00 33.80
CA PHE A 426 -7.11 4.65 32.51
C PHE A 426 -8.36 5.39 31.96
N ALA A 427 -9.28 5.78 32.81
CA ALA A 427 -10.45 6.58 32.40
C ALA A 427 -10.05 8.02 32.00
N ASP A 428 -10.83 8.62 31.09
CA ASP A 428 -10.68 10.04 30.77
C ASP A 428 -10.91 10.90 32.02
N GLY A 429 -10.06 11.89 32.22
CA GLY A 429 -10.08 12.76 33.40
C GLY A 429 -9.29 12.18 34.59
N GLN A 430 -8.72 10.97 34.50
CA GLN A 430 -7.87 10.43 35.57
C GLN A 430 -6.64 11.31 35.72
N ARG A 431 -6.49 11.93 36.87
CA ARG A 431 -5.34 12.77 37.21
C ARG A 431 -4.08 11.95 37.41
N LEU A 432 -2.95 12.39 36.87
CA LEU A 432 -1.67 11.76 37.06
C LEU A 432 -0.97 12.22 38.33
N VAL A 433 -0.20 11.32 38.92
CA VAL A 433 0.56 11.53 40.15
C VAL A 433 2.02 11.08 39.97
N VAL A 434 2.86 11.27 40.99
CA VAL A 434 4.11 10.52 41.09
C VAL A 434 3.98 9.40 42.12
N TRP A 435 4.64 8.27 41.83
CA TRP A 435 4.71 7.11 42.72
C TRP A 435 6.09 6.47 42.66
N ASN A 436 6.44 5.69 43.69
CA ASN A 436 7.67 4.88 43.62
C ASN A 436 7.67 4.04 42.32
N CYS A 437 8.79 4.04 41.62
CA CYS A 437 8.91 3.26 40.37
C CYS A 437 8.79 1.76 40.68
N THR A 438 7.73 1.14 40.18
CA THR A 438 7.45 -0.29 40.32
C THR A 438 7.73 -1.08 39.06
N GLY A 439 7.89 -0.37 37.91
CA GLY A 439 7.98 -0.98 36.59
C GLY A 439 6.65 -1.45 36.03
N GLY A 440 5.53 -1.20 36.74
CA GLY A 440 4.18 -1.53 36.29
C GLY A 440 3.78 -0.78 35.01
N THR A 441 2.80 -1.32 34.29
CA THR A 441 2.33 -0.75 33.00
C THR A 441 1.67 0.62 33.18
N ASN A 442 1.13 0.90 34.36
CA ASN A 442 0.59 2.21 34.75
C ASN A 442 1.65 3.32 34.91
N GLN A 443 2.94 2.96 34.83
CA GLN A 443 4.09 3.89 34.86
C GLN A 443 4.87 3.90 33.54
N LYS A 444 4.31 3.27 32.50
CA LYS A 444 4.96 3.17 31.19
C LYS A 444 4.27 4.08 30.18
N PHE A 445 5.08 4.92 29.55
CA PHE A 445 4.62 5.90 28.57
C PHE A 445 5.49 5.87 27.31
N GLU A 446 4.88 6.13 26.18
CA GLU A 446 5.54 6.24 24.89
C GLU A 446 5.31 7.63 24.29
N PHE A 447 6.35 8.24 23.71
CA PHE A 447 6.22 9.45 22.91
C PHE A 447 5.89 9.10 21.46
N VAL A 448 4.67 9.44 21.01
CA VAL A 448 4.19 9.16 19.66
C VAL A 448 3.62 10.43 19.03
N GLY A 449 4.27 10.93 17.97
CA GLY A 449 3.80 12.13 17.25
C GLY A 449 3.60 13.36 18.16
N GLY A 450 4.47 13.53 19.16
CA GLY A 450 4.39 14.62 20.14
C GLY A 450 3.42 14.36 21.31
N THR A 451 2.67 13.26 21.31
CA THR A 451 1.83 12.87 22.45
C THR A 451 2.55 11.88 23.35
N LEU A 452 2.34 11.97 24.66
CA LEU A 452 2.81 11.01 25.65
C LEU A 452 1.66 10.03 25.97
N ARG A 453 1.82 8.76 25.60
CA ARG A 453 0.74 7.76 25.62
C ARG A 453 1.01 6.63 26.59
N THR A 454 -0.06 6.16 27.23
CA THR A 454 -0.06 4.93 28.03
C THR A 454 -0.21 3.68 27.13
N GLU A 455 0.11 2.49 27.66
CA GLU A 455 -0.13 1.20 27.01
C GLU A 455 -1.60 1.01 26.54
N ASN A 456 -2.57 1.56 27.27
CA ASN A 456 -3.99 1.49 26.92
C ASN A 456 -4.41 2.57 25.92
N ASN A 457 -3.44 3.17 25.19
CA ASN A 457 -3.67 4.19 24.18
C ASN A 457 -4.46 5.42 24.68
N LYS A 458 -4.25 5.79 25.95
CA LYS A 458 -4.68 7.08 26.49
C LYS A 458 -3.51 8.07 26.44
N CYS A 459 -3.83 9.33 26.16
CA CYS A 459 -2.84 10.41 26.09
C CYS A 459 -2.79 11.19 27.39
N VAL A 460 -1.58 11.57 27.81
CA VAL A 460 -1.40 12.62 28.81
C VAL A 460 -1.98 13.91 28.24
N ASP A 461 -2.73 14.63 29.04
CA ASP A 461 -3.58 15.75 28.61
C ASP A 461 -3.57 16.84 29.68
N VAL A 462 -3.52 18.09 29.23
CA VAL A 462 -3.76 19.23 30.11
C VAL A 462 -5.26 19.49 30.19
N ALA A 463 -5.83 19.31 31.36
CA ALA A 463 -7.27 19.38 31.59
C ALA A 463 -7.88 20.65 30.95
N TRP A 464 -8.90 20.45 30.13
CA TRP A 464 -9.63 21.50 29.41
C TRP A 464 -8.78 22.36 28.46
N GLY A 465 -7.57 21.91 28.10
CA GLY A 465 -6.62 22.71 27.33
C GLY A 465 -6.19 24.01 28.05
N SER A 466 -6.24 24.03 29.35
CA SER A 466 -5.94 25.21 30.18
C SER A 466 -4.48 25.59 30.07
N THR A 467 -4.20 26.88 29.92
CA THR A 467 -2.85 27.44 29.91
C THR A 467 -2.46 28.08 31.26
N ALA A 468 -3.29 27.96 32.30
CA ALA A 468 -3.07 28.53 33.62
C ALA A 468 -2.15 27.67 34.47
N ASN A 469 -1.41 28.31 35.40
CA ASN A 469 -0.72 27.60 36.46
C ASN A 469 -1.70 26.81 37.32
N GLY A 470 -1.33 25.59 37.72
CA GLY A 470 -2.19 24.70 38.46
C GLY A 470 -3.14 23.84 37.60
N ALA A 471 -3.14 24.00 36.26
CA ALA A 471 -3.92 23.16 35.39
C ALA A 471 -3.54 21.67 35.57
N ALA A 472 -4.53 20.80 35.77
CA ALA A 472 -4.28 19.39 36.05
C ALA A 472 -3.68 18.68 34.83
N VAL A 473 -2.72 17.81 35.10
CA VAL A 473 -2.24 16.81 34.14
C VAL A 473 -3.01 15.52 34.35
N GLN A 474 -3.70 15.05 33.31
CA GLN A 474 -4.62 13.94 33.36
C GLN A 474 -4.47 12.99 32.18
N LEU A 475 -5.26 11.93 32.13
CA LEU A 475 -5.45 11.11 30.93
C LEU A 475 -6.69 11.55 30.17
N ALA A 476 -6.64 11.44 28.84
CA ALA A 476 -7.80 11.59 27.98
C ALA A 476 -7.68 10.66 26.76
N THR A 477 -8.81 10.44 26.08
CA THR A 477 -8.78 9.77 24.78
C THR A 477 -7.90 10.55 23.80
N CYS A 478 -6.95 9.88 23.15
CA CYS A 478 -6.01 10.52 22.23
C CYS A 478 -6.73 11.18 21.06
N SER A 479 -6.59 12.49 20.96
CA SER A 479 -7.11 13.30 19.84
C SER A 479 -6.00 14.01 19.08
N GLY A 480 -4.78 14.05 19.66
CA GLY A 480 -3.64 14.77 19.10
C GLY A 480 -3.75 16.30 19.16
N ASN A 481 -4.76 16.83 19.89
CA ASN A 481 -4.94 18.26 20.06
C ASN A 481 -3.76 18.90 20.81
N PRO A 482 -3.60 20.25 20.80
CA PRO A 482 -2.46 20.92 21.44
C PRO A 482 -2.32 20.66 22.95
N ALA A 483 -3.42 20.38 23.68
CA ALA A 483 -3.38 20.05 25.11
C ALA A 483 -2.69 18.69 25.38
N GLN A 484 -2.55 17.84 24.35
CA GLN A 484 -1.92 16.51 24.43
C GLN A 484 -0.51 16.48 23.84
N GLN A 485 0.02 17.62 23.42
CA GLN A 485 1.37 17.72 22.88
C GLN A 485 2.36 18.03 23.99
N PHE A 486 3.41 17.21 24.11
CA PHE A 486 4.45 17.36 25.09
C PHE A 486 5.83 17.18 24.47
N VAL A 487 6.80 17.95 24.95
CA VAL A 487 8.21 17.86 24.56
C VAL A 487 9.05 17.67 25.82
N LEU A 488 9.82 16.60 25.87
CA LEU A 488 10.86 16.44 26.89
C LEU A 488 12.15 17.11 26.37
N SER A 489 12.53 18.24 26.96
CA SER A 489 13.70 19.00 26.54
C SER A 489 15.00 18.27 26.92
N GLY A 490 16.10 18.61 26.24
CA GLY A 490 17.43 18.13 26.63
C GLY A 490 17.90 18.60 28.03
N ALA A 491 17.20 19.58 28.62
CA ALA A 491 17.44 20.07 29.99
C ALA A 491 16.52 19.37 31.01
N GLY A 492 15.72 18.38 30.61
CA GLY A 492 14.85 17.60 31.46
C GLY A 492 13.44 18.21 31.67
N ASP A 493 13.08 19.31 31.02
CA ASP A 493 11.75 19.88 31.17
C ASP A 493 10.72 19.11 30.30
N LEU A 494 9.63 18.67 30.91
CA LEU A 494 8.49 18.10 30.17
C LEU A 494 7.48 19.23 29.94
N VAL A 495 7.47 19.78 28.71
CA VAL A 495 6.79 21.04 28.37
C VAL A 495 5.55 20.73 27.53
N ASN A 496 4.41 21.36 27.84
CA ASN A 496 3.29 21.50 26.91
C ASN A 496 3.48 22.82 26.11
N PRO A 497 3.70 22.75 24.78
CA PRO A 497 3.99 23.95 23.98
C PRO A 497 2.82 24.94 23.91
N GLN A 498 1.57 24.47 23.96
CA GLN A 498 0.39 25.35 23.93
C GLN A 498 0.32 26.23 25.18
N ALA A 499 0.55 25.64 26.34
CA ALA A 499 0.52 26.36 27.59
C ALA A 499 1.83 27.14 27.84
N ASN A 500 2.91 26.75 27.14
CA ASN A 500 4.29 27.21 27.44
C ASN A 500 4.65 26.99 28.92
N LYS A 501 4.29 25.82 29.46
CA LYS A 501 4.47 25.43 30.85
C LYS A 501 5.04 24.03 30.98
N CYS A 502 5.67 23.78 32.12
CA CYS A 502 6.29 22.51 32.49
C CYS A 502 5.32 21.65 33.34
N VAL A 503 5.39 20.34 33.16
CA VAL A 503 4.82 19.40 34.12
C VAL A 503 5.60 19.49 35.42
N ASP A 504 4.89 19.73 36.50
CA ASP A 504 5.40 20.07 37.82
C ASP A 504 4.79 19.16 38.89
N ILE A 505 5.63 18.72 39.85
CA ILE A 505 5.12 18.03 41.05
C ILE A 505 4.62 19.12 42.01
N ALA A 506 3.29 19.15 42.19
CA ALA A 506 2.64 20.20 42.94
C ALA A 506 3.20 20.36 44.36
N GLU A 507 3.36 21.63 44.77
CA GLU A 507 3.76 22.01 46.14
C GLU A 507 5.08 21.41 46.65
N TRP A 508 5.94 20.96 45.72
CA TRP A 508 7.15 20.22 46.09
C TRP A 508 6.85 19.02 47.03
N ASN A 509 5.73 18.34 46.80
CA ASN A 509 5.33 17.20 47.63
C ASN A 509 6.17 15.97 47.28
N PRO A 510 7.06 15.46 48.16
CA PRO A 510 7.92 14.32 47.83
C PRO A 510 7.22 12.95 47.96
N ASN A 511 5.99 12.93 48.44
CA ASN A 511 5.29 11.67 48.75
C ASN A 511 4.68 10.99 47.51
N ASN A 512 4.33 9.74 47.63
CA ASN A 512 3.47 9.07 46.68
C ASN A 512 2.10 9.78 46.63
N ASP A 513 1.41 9.67 45.51
CA ASP A 513 0.15 10.39 45.21
C ASP A 513 0.28 11.91 45.05
N ALA A 514 1.50 12.47 45.06
CA ALA A 514 1.69 13.88 44.76
C ALA A 514 1.22 14.15 43.34
N VAL A 515 0.27 15.07 43.18
CA VAL A 515 -0.40 15.33 41.89
C VAL A 515 0.50 16.12 40.96
N LEU A 516 0.33 15.87 39.66
CA LEU A 516 0.95 16.63 38.60
C LEU A 516 0.05 17.76 38.13
N HIS A 517 0.67 18.91 37.88
CA HIS A 517 0.02 20.06 37.28
C HIS A 517 0.94 20.79 36.29
N MET A 518 0.40 21.72 35.55
CA MET A 518 1.18 22.63 34.71
C MET A 518 1.58 23.84 35.50
N TRP A 519 2.85 24.24 35.40
CA TRP A 519 3.39 25.44 36.10
C TRP A 519 4.39 26.16 35.19
N ASP A 520 4.62 27.47 35.45
CA ASP A 520 5.68 28.19 34.74
C ASP A 520 7.00 27.43 34.84
N CYS A 521 7.71 27.31 33.71
CA CYS A 521 9.00 26.66 33.68
C CYS A 521 10.05 27.54 34.40
N VAL A 522 10.29 27.28 35.68
CA VAL A 522 11.24 28.03 36.51
C VAL A 522 12.56 27.27 36.71
N GLY A 523 12.69 26.09 36.07
CA GLY A 523 13.88 25.25 36.15
C GLY A 523 14.06 24.55 37.50
N GLY A 524 13.01 24.53 38.36
CA GLY A 524 13.00 23.82 39.62
C GLY A 524 13.21 22.31 39.44
N ALA A 525 13.85 21.65 40.42
CA ALA A 525 14.11 20.21 40.33
C ALA A 525 12.82 19.37 40.22
N ASN A 526 11.70 19.85 40.81
CA ASN A 526 10.37 19.22 40.71
C ASN A 526 9.72 19.29 39.32
N GLN A 527 10.39 19.96 38.35
CA GLN A 527 10.00 20.06 36.95
C GLN A 527 10.92 19.26 36.01
N LYS A 528 11.92 18.55 36.58
CA LYS A 528 12.92 17.82 35.80
C LYS A 528 12.63 16.34 35.72
N TRP A 529 12.69 15.82 34.51
CA TRP A 529 12.30 14.48 34.16
C TRP A 529 13.30 13.85 33.21
N HIS A 530 13.46 12.53 33.30
CA HIS A 530 14.16 11.72 32.31
C HIS A 530 13.38 10.44 32.00
N ARG A 531 13.79 9.75 30.97
CA ARG A 531 13.21 8.45 30.57
C ARG A 531 14.15 7.32 30.95
N THR A 532 13.58 6.18 31.44
CA THR A 532 14.34 4.97 31.79
C THR A 532 13.80 3.76 31.07
#